data_9cc203ed0e47e62dc5561d7fc45f35b7
#
_entry.id   9cc203ed0e47e62dc5561d7fc45f35b7
#
_cell.length_a   1.000
_cell.length_b   1.000
_cell.length_c   1.000
_cell.angle_alpha   90.00
_cell.angle_beta   90.00
_cell.angle_gamma   90.00
#
_symmetry.space_group_name_H-M   'P 1'
#
loop_
_entity.id
_entity.type
_entity.pdbx_description
1 polymer ?
#
loop_
_entity_poly.entity_id
_entity_poly.type
_entity_poly.pdbx_seq_one_letter_code
_entity_poly.pdbx_strand_id
1 'polypeptide(L)'
;MNRCWGNAVVLAGLILMLGGAPSWGAPPNNDVSDAAGNTAGGTGALFSNTQGFANTANGYLTLYANTTGSYNTASGAYALDANTTGSNNTAIGTLALSHNTTGGGNTAIGTFALSNNTTGNLNTAIGYGADVSAGNLLNATAIGFGTSVNASNKIRLGNSGVTVIEGQVPFTSSSDKTKKENFRPVDGEEVLAKIRGFALTSWNFIGHDPKVFRHYGPMAQDFFAAFGHDDVGQIGSETTINAGDMAGILMSAVQALEQRTAELKQKEAQMAVLASQVEDLQAKLASVETVVTRLEAAVARAAAQASR
;
A
#
# COMPACT_ATOMS: atom_id res chain seq x y z
N MET A 1 -56.78 33.70 -53.62
CA MET A 1 -56.34 33.71 -52.21
C MET A 1 -55.87 32.33 -51.78
N ASN A 2 -54.74 31.82 -52.24
CA ASN A 2 -54.22 30.54 -51.87
C ASN A 2 -52.73 30.41 -52.23
N ARG A 3 -51.87 31.22 -51.65
CA ARG A 3 -50.43 31.09 -51.89
C ARG A 3 -49.52 31.48 -50.64
N CYS A 4 -50.07 31.68 -49.44
CA CYS A 4 -49.26 32.12 -48.30
C CYS A 4 -49.08 31.08 -47.20
N TRP A 5 -49.64 29.89 -47.30
CA TRP A 5 -49.56 28.88 -46.21
C TRP A 5 -48.48 27.79 -46.42
N GLY A 6 -47.93 27.67 -47.63
CA GLY A 6 -46.91 26.70 -47.95
C GLY A 6 -45.52 27.03 -47.44
N ASN A 7 -45.20 28.32 -47.35
CA ASN A 7 -43.84 28.76 -46.95
C ASN A 7 -43.65 28.87 -45.44
N ALA A 8 -44.70 29.05 -44.66
CA ALA A 8 -44.59 29.12 -43.21
C ALA A 8 -44.32 27.78 -42.54
N VAL A 9 -44.83 26.69 -43.11
CA VAL A 9 -44.60 25.34 -42.57
C VAL A 9 -43.19 24.85 -42.89
N VAL A 10 -42.64 25.23 -44.06
CA VAL A 10 -41.26 24.88 -44.45
C VAL A 10 -40.24 25.67 -43.66
N LEU A 11 -40.54 26.93 -43.31
CA LEU A 11 -39.65 27.74 -42.49
C LEU A 11 -39.67 27.32 -41.02
N ALA A 12 -40.82 26.92 -40.49
CA ALA A 12 -40.90 26.37 -39.11
C ALA A 12 -40.18 25.02 -38.97
N GLY A 13 -40.26 24.16 -40.00
CA GLY A 13 -39.50 22.91 -40.04
C GLY A 13 -37.98 23.11 -40.15
N LEU A 14 -37.56 24.14 -40.91
CA LEU A 14 -36.13 24.45 -41.07
C LEU A 14 -35.51 25.14 -39.84
N ILE A 15 -36.29 25.95 -39.10
CA ILE A 15 -35.82 26.59 -37.84
C ILE A 15 -35.74 25.55 -36.71
N LEU A 16 -36.55 24.54 -36.69
CA LEU A 16 -36.43 23.42 -35.73
C LEU A 16 -35.20 22.53 -36.04
N MET A 17 -34.71 22.52 -37.28
CA MET A 17 -33.48 21.78 -37.62
C MET A 17 -32.19 22.60 -37.41
N LEU A 18 -32.27 23.95 -37.28
CA LEU A 18 -31.13 24.80 -37.07
C LEU A 18 -30.95 25.30 -35.63
N GLY A 19 -31.99 25.16 -34.81
CA GLY A 19 -31.88 25.35 -33.36
C GLY A 19 -31.54 24.01 -32.72
N GLY A 20 -30.27 23.73 -32.54
CA GLY A 20 -29.79 22.51 -31.93
C GLY A 20 -30.41 22.25 -30.57
N ALA A 21 -31.63 21.72 -30.55
CA ALA A 21 -32.08 20.98 -29.40
C ALA A 21 -31.28 19.67 -29.42
N PRO A 22 -30.60 19.30 -28.35
CA PRO A 22 -29.98 17.98 -28.23
C PRO A 22 -31.12 16.96 -28.16
N SER A 23 -31.60 16.48 -29.31
CA SER A 23 -32.63 15.45 -29.34
C SER A 23 -32.00 14.06 -29.19
N TRP A 24 -31.33 13.85 -28.08
CA TRP A 24 -30.87 12.52 -27.69
C TRP A 24 -31.94 11.70 -26.98
N GLY A 25 -33.20 12.10 -27.06
CA GLY A 25 -34.34 11.48 -26.40
C GLY A 25 -35.33 10.76 -27.32
N ALA A 26 -34.96 10.38 -28.53
CA ALA A 26 -35.87 9.57 -29.38
C ALA A 26 -35.72 8.08 -29.04
N PRO A 27 -36.80 7.37 -28.74
CA PRO A 27 -36.79 5.93 -28.67
C PRO A 27 -36.93 5.33 -30.09
N PRO A 28 -36.58 4.09 -30.31
CA PRO A 28 -35.58 3.20 -29.80
C PRO A 28 -34.47 2.91 -30.82
N ASN A 29 -33.25 2.72 -30.38
CA ASN A 29 -32.16 2.09 -31.13
C ASN A 29 -31.61 2.83 -32.35
N ASN A 30 -31.12 4.04 -32.14
CA ASN A 30 -30.15 4.59 -33.09
C ASN A 30 -28.93 5.02 -32.30
N ASP A 31 -27.83 4.33 -32.48
CA ASP A 31 -26.50 4.87 -32.16
C ASP A 31 -26.32 6.08 -33.07
N VAL A 32 -26.50 7.26 -32.55
CA VAL A 32 -26.38 8.50 -33.32
C VAL A 32 -25.11 9.21 -32.89
N SER A 33 -24.21 9.45 -33.82
CA SER A 33 -23.05 10.31 -33.61
C SER A 33 -23.39 11.73 -34.05
N ASP A 34 -23.06 12.71 -33.20
CA ASP A 34 -23.20 14.14 -33.54
C ASP A 34 -21.91 14.71 -34.16
N ALA A 35 -21.98 15.97 -34.55
CA ALA A 35 -20.82 16.67 -35.12
C ALA A 35 -19.67 16.90 -34.12
N ALA A 36 -19.94 16.77 -32.82
CA ALA A 36 -18.94 16.82 -31.74
C ALA A 36 -18.32 15.44 -31.45
N GLY A 37 -18.67 14.42 -32.23
CA GLY A 37 -18.17 13.06 -32.08
C GLY A 37 -18.76 12.31 -30.88
N ASN A 38 -19.89 12.74 -30.34
CA ASN A 38 -20.57 12.00 -29.28
C ASN A 38 -21.41 10.87 -29.90
N THR A 39 -21.45 9.72 -29.24
CA THR A 39 -22.30 8.58 -29.59
C THR A 39 -23.22 8.26 -28.42
N ALA A 40 -24.54 8.23 -28.67
CA ALA A 40 -25.53 7.93 -27.65
C ALA A 40 -26.48 6.82 -28.10
N GLY A 41 -26.60 5.78 -27.28
CA GLY A 41 -27.54 4.67 -27.46
C GLY A 41 -28.29 4.42 -26.15
N GLY A 42 -29.64 4.50 -26.22
CA GLY A 42 -30.51 4.29 -25.08
C GLY A 42 -31.28 5.53 -24.62
N THR A 43 -32.38 5.32 -23.91
CA THR A 43 -33.25 6.39 -23.45
C THR A 43 -32.52 7.30 -22.44
N GLY A 44 -32.44 8.60 -22.74
CA GLY A 44 -31.83 9.62 -21.90
C GLY A 44 -30.30 9.61 -21.90
N ALA A 45 -29.65 8.84 -22.76
CA ALA A 45 -28.20 8.89 -22.90
C ALA A 45 -27.76 10.28 -23.40
N LEU A 46 -26.77 10.92 -22.73
CA LEU A 46 -26.24 12.28 -22.98
C LEU A 46 -27.32 13.38 -23.04
N PHE A 47 -28.41 13.21 -22.30
CA PHE A 47 -29.58 14.12 -22.40
C PHE A 47 -29.21 15.59 -22.13
N SER A 48 -28.38 15.86 -21.14
CA SER A 48 -28.01 17.24 -20.76
C SER A 48 -26.73 17.76 -21.44
N ASN A 49 -26.15 17.03 -22.39
CA ASN A 49 -24.88 17.41 -23.00
C ASN A 49 -25.04 18.67 -23.85
N THR A 50 -24.25 19.70 -23.53
CA THR A 50 -24.29 21.01 -24.20
C THR A 50 -23.01 21.34 -24.94
N GLN A 51 -21.85 21.06 -24.37
CA GLN A 51 -20.53 21.38 -24.91
C GLN A 51 -19.55 20.21 -24.87
N GLY A 52 -19.94 19.10 -24.22
CA GLY A 52 -19.11 17.89 -24.18
C GLY A 52 -18.94 17.26 -25.55
N PHE A 53 -17.76 16.79 -25.85
CA PHE A 53 -17.43 16.14 -27.13
C PHE A 53 -16.70 14.81 -26.92
N ALA A 54 -16.72 13.98 -27.98
CA ALA A 54 -16.08 12.68 -27.99
C ALA A 54 -16.52 11.77 -26.81
N ASN A 55 -17.78 11.82 -26.40
CA ASN A 55 -18.36 10.93 -25.40
C ASN A 55 -19.05 9.75 -26.05
N THR A 56 -18.95 8.57 -25.45
CA THR A 56 -19.72 7.37 -25.83
C THR A 56 -20.61 6.96 -24.67
N ALA A 57 -21.91 6.97 -24.86
CA ALA A 57 -22.91 6.62 -23.86
C ALA A 57 -23.85 5.52 -24.41
N ASN A 58 -23.82 4.34 -23.84
CA ASN A 58 -24.66 3.22 -24.22
C ASN A 58 -25.41 2.65 -23.02
N GLY A 59 -26.70 2.88 -22.95
CA GLY A 59 -27.57 2.40 -21.88
C GLY A 59 -28.59 3.43 -21.40
N TYR A 60 -29.51 3.01 -20.55
CA TYR A 60 -30.55 3.86 -19.98
C TYR A 60 -29.92 4.90 -19.02
N LEU A 61 -30.22 6.19 -19.26
CA LEU A 61 -29.72 7.34 -18.49
C LEU A 61 -28.18 7.40 -18.31
N THR A 62 -27.44 6.87 -19.28
CA THR A 62 -25.99 6.90 -19.29
C THR A 62 -25.50 8.31 -19.61
N LEU A 63 -24.57 8.86 -18.82
CA LEU A 63 -24.08 10.25 -18.94
C LEU A 63 -25.23 11.29 -18.97
N TYR A 64 -26.30 11.04 -18.25
CA TYR A 64 -27.53 11.82 -18.31
C TYR A 64 -27.33 13.30 -17.97
N ALA A 65 -26.60 13.61 -16.89
CA ALA A 65 -26.35 14.96 -16.42
C ALA A 65 -25.10 15.62 -17.03
N ASN A 66 -24.41 14.95 -17.99
CA ASN A 66 -23.20 15.51 -18.58
C ASN A 66 -23.49 16.83 -19.28
N THR A 67 -22.72 17.89 -18.98
CA THR A 67 -22.89 19.20 -19.63
C THR A 67 -21.71 19.56 -20.53
N THR A 68 -20.49 19.57 -19.96
CA THR A 68 -19.26 19.95 -20.64
C THR A 68 -18.17 18.87 -20.59
N GLY A 69 -18.40 17.79 -19.84
CA GLY A 69 -17.47 16.66 -19.76
C GLY A 69 -17.22 16.01 -21.12
N SER A 70 -15.97 15.71 -21.42
CA SER A 70 -15.54 15.20 -22.72
C SER A 70 -14.69 13.94 -22.59
N TYR A 71 -14.59 13.17 -23.66
CA TYR A 71 -13.80 11.93 -23.69
C TYR A 71 -14.25 10.88 -22.67
N ASN A 72 -15.52 10.85 -22.31
CA ASN A 72 -16.04 9.81 -21.42
C ASN A 72 -16.58 8.64 -22.23
N THR A 73 -16.30 7.42 -21.76
CA THR A 73 -16.88 6.19 -22.28
C THR A 73 -17.73 5.54 -21.20
N ALA A 74 -19.02 5.48 -21.39
CA ALA A 74 -19.96 4.90 -20.43
C ALA A 74 -20.85 3.85 -21.10
N SER A 75 -20.91 2.65 -20.54
CA SER A 75 -21.75 1.55 -21.03
C SER A 75 -22.41 0.83 -19.84
N GLY A 76 -23.73 0.91 -19.77
CA GLY A 76 -24.55 0.35 -18.70
C GLY A 76 -25.60 1.33 -18.20
N ALA A 77 -26.70 0.84 -17.66
CA ALA A 77 -27.75 1.70 -17.12
C ALA A 77 -27.17 2.54 -15.96
N TYR A 78 -27.40 3.86 -16.00
CA TYR A 78 -26.93 4.84 -15.02
C TYR A 78 -25.39 4.93 -14.88
N ALA A 79 -24.62 4.45 -15.86
CA ALA A 79 -23.18 4.66 -15.85
C ALA A 79 -22.88 6.16 -16.05
N LEU A 80 -22.11 6.78 -15.13
CA LEU A 80 -21.77 8.22 -15.14
C LEU A 80 -23.00 9.14 -15.20
N ASP A 81 -24.13 8.76 -14.66
CA ASP A 81 -25.38 9.51 -14.81
C ASP A 81 -25.34 10.89 -14.14
N ALA A 82 -24.65 11.05 -13.01
CA ALA A 82 -24.45 12.34 -12.35
C ALA A 82 -23.25 13.16 -12.86
N ASN A 83 -22.50 12.69 -13.85
CA ASN A 83 -21.34 13.41 -14.35
C ASN A 83 -21.75 14.75 -14.96
N THR A 84 -21.13 15.85 -14.56
CA THR A 84 -21.41 17.18 -15.11
C THR A 84 -20.28 17.70 -15.99
N THR A 85 -19.07 17.77 -15.45
CA THR A 85 -17.88 18.32 -16.11
C THR A 85 -16.70 17.37 -16.15
N GLY A 86 -16.79 16.21 -15.45
CA GLY A 86 -15.74 15.20 -15.41
C GLY A 86 -15.41 14.68 -16.82
N SER A 87 -14.13 14.53 -17.11
CA SER A 87 -13.63 14.12 -18.42
C SER A 87 -12.67 12.94 -18.34
N ASN A 88 -12.48 12.24 -19.47
CA ASN A 88 -11.57 11.09 -19.58
C ASN A 88 -11.95 9.91 -18.66
N ASN A 89 -13.22 9.74 -18.34
CA ASN A 89 -13.66 8.63 -17.51
C ASN A 89 -14.11 7.44 -18.37
N THR A 90 -13.85 6.24 -17.88
CA THR A 90 -14.36 4.97 -18.45
C THR A 90 -15.24 4.27 -17.42
N ALA A 91 -16.50 4.07 -17.71
CA ALA A 91 -17.48 3.41 -16.85
C ALA A 91 -18.20 2.29 -17.60
N ILE A 92 -17.94 1.05 -17.22
CA ILE A 92 -18.55 -0.13 -17.83
C ILE A 92 -19.26 -0.96 -16.75
N GLY A 93 -20.57 -0.98 -16.79
CA GLY A 93 -21.43 -1.67 -15.82
C GLY A 93 -22.55 -0.79 -15.31
N THR A 94 -23.63 -1.41 -14.83
CA THR A 94 -24.75 -0.70 -14.23
C THR A 94 -24.26 0.08 -13.00
N LEU A 95 -24.59 1.39 -12.92
CA LEU A 95 -24.21 2.29 -11.83
C LEU A 95 -22.68 2.45 -11.63
N ALA A 96 -21.86 2.13 -12.64
CA ALA A 96 -20.44 2.42 -12.61
C ALA A 96 -20.21 3.95 -12.63
N LEU A 97 -19.43 4.50 -11.68
CA LEU A 97 -19.20 5.95 -11.52
C LEU A 97 -20.49 6.79 -11.41
N SER A 98 -21.58 6.24 -10.91
CA SER A 98 -22.88 6.91 -10.93
C SER A 98 -22.92 8.24 -10.17
N HIS A 99 -22.17 8.40 -9.10
CA HIS A 99 -22.11 9.65 -8.34
C HIS A 99 -20.97 10.60 -8.75
N ASN A 100 -20.19 10.25 -9.79
CA ASN A 100 -19.13 11.14 -10.25
C ASN A 100 -19.73 12.45 -10.78
N THR A 101 -19.24 13.59 -10.31
CA THR A 101 -19.69 14.91 -10.77
C THR A 101 -18.64 15.62 -11.61
N THR A 102 -17.44 15.77 -11.06
CA THR A 102 -16.34 16.52 -11.67
C THR A 102 -15.04 15.72 -11.77
N GLY A 103 -14.99 14.53 -11.17
CA GLY A 103 -13.79 13.66 -11.21
C GLY A 103 -13.42 13.25 -12.62
N GLY A 104 -12.12 13.22 -12.93
CA GLY A 104 -11.58 12.92 -14.25
C GLY A 104 -10.54 11.82 -14.26
N GLY A 105 -10.39 11.14 -15.41
CA GLY A 105 -9.39 10.09 -15.59
C GLY A 105 -9.68 8.80 -14.81
N ASN A 106 -10.92 8.56 -14.39
CA ASN A 106 -11.30 7.39 -13.62
C ASN A 106 -11.66 6.22 -14.52
N THR A 107 -11.34 5.00 -14.08
CA THR A 107 -11.72 3.75 -14.75
C THR A 107 -12.53 2.86 -13.82
N ALA A 108 -13.77 2.58 -14.17
CA ALA A 108 -14.70 1.73 -13.42
C ALA A 108 -15.22 0.61 -14.30
N ILE A 109 -14.92 -0.63 -13.98
CA ILE A 109 -15.37 -1.82 -14.71
C ILE A 109 -16.05 -2.78 -13.73
N GLY A 110 -17.35 -2.90 -13.85
CA GLY A 110 -18.22 -3.73 -13.01
C GLY A 110 -19.43 -2.96 -12.50
N THR A 111 -20.49 -3.66 -12.18
CA THR A 111 -21.68 -3.07 -11.54
C THR A 111 -21.27 -2.45 -10.19
N PHE A 112 -21.69 -1.19 -9.94
CA PHE A 112 -21.32 -0.38 -8.78
C PHE A 112 -19.82 -0.08 -8.62
N ALA A 113 -19.00 -0.27 -9.65
CA ALA A 113 -17.58 0.09 -9.57
C ALA A 113 -17.44 1.62 -9.47
N LEU A 114 -16.61 2.12 -8.53
CA LEU A 114 -16.42 3.54 -8.20
C LEU A 114 -17.73 4.32 -7.96
N SER A 115 -18.76 3.65 -7.45
CA SER A 115 -20.06 4.30 -7.22
C SER A 115 -19.98 5.43 -6.17
N ASN A 116 -19.05 5.40 -5.22
CA ASN A 116 -18.87 6.45 -4.23
C ASN A 116 -17.98 7.61 -4.71
N ASN A 117 -17.32 7.50 -5.87
CA ASN A 117 -16.48 8.57 -6.38
C ASN A 117 -17.33 9.79 -6.78
N THR A 118 -16.97 10.97 -6.30
CA THR A 118 -17.68 12.21 -6.62
C THR A 118 -16.80 13.21 -7.37
N THR A 119 -15.65 13.53 -6.80
CA THR A 119 -14.68 14.50 -7.33
C THR A 119 -13.27 13.91 -7.47
N GLY A 120 -13.09 12.65 -7.06
CA GLY A 120 -11.83 11.94 -7.13
C GLY A 120 -11.33 11.71 -8.54
N ASN A 121 -10.01 11.73 -8.72
CA ASN A 121 -9.39 11.65 -10.03
C ASN A 121 -8.41 10.48 -10.11
N LEU A 122 -8.21 9.96 -11.34
CA LEU A 122 -7.22 8.91 -11.64
C LEU A 122 -7.43 7.62 -10.84
N ASN A 123 -8.66 7.36 -10.40
CA ASN A 123 -9.00 6.15 -9.66
C ASN A 123 -9.35 5.00 -10.61
N THR A 124 -8.98 3.79 -10.24
CA THR A 124 -9.28 2.57 -10.99
C THR A 124 -10.02 1.58 -10.10
N ALA A 125 -11.19 1.11 -10.51
CA ALA A 125 -11.90 0.01 -9.87
C ALA A 125 -12.32 -1.05 -10.87
N ILE A 126 -11.97 -2.29 -10.61
CA ILE A 126 -12.30 -3.43 -11.46
C ILE A 126 -12.93 -4.53 -10.59
N GLY A 127 -14.19 -4.80 -10.81
CA GLY A 127 -14.98 -5.80 -10.11
C GLY A 127 -16.32 -5.27 -9.61
N TYR A 128 -17.27 -6.15 -9.35
CA TYR A 128 -18.55 -5.79 -8.76
C TYR A 128 -18.32 -5.11 -7.39
N GLY A 129 -18.82 -3.87 -7.23
CA GLY A 129 -18.69 -3.12 -5.99
C GLY A 129 -17.24 -2.79 -5.57
N ALA A 130 -16.28 -2.89 -6.49
CA ALA A 130 -14.93 -2.36 -6.24
C ALA A 130 -14.99 -0.84 -6.15
N ASP A 131 -14.50 -0.22 -5.04
CA ASP A 131 -14.80 1.18 -4.80
C ASP A 131 -13.75 1.90 -3.96
N VAL A 132 -13.93 3.19 -3.81
CA VAL A 132 -13.22 4.07 -2.89
C VAL A 132 -14.08 4.35 -1.65
N SER A 133 -13.47 4.49 -0.47
CA SER A 133 -14.21 4.77 0.76
C SER A 133 -14.60 6.25 0.92
N ALA A 134 -13.99 7.13 0.13
CA ALA A 134 -14.28 8.57 0.09
C ALA A 134 -14.28 9.06 -1.36
N GLY A 135 -15.23 9.90 -1.70
CA GLY A 135 -15.50 10.32 -3.08
C GLY A 135 -14.47 11.29 -3.69
N ASN A 136 -13.44 11.69 -2.97
CA ASN A 136 -12.41 12.64 -3.39
C ASN A 136 -10.99 12.05 -3.42
N LEU A 137 -10.85 10.74 -3.37
CA LEU A 137 -9.51 10.11 -3.43
C LEU A 137 -8.86 10.33 -4.81
N LEU A 138 -7.53 10.36 -4.80
CA LEU A 138 -6.69 10.52 -5.98
C LEU A 138 -5.80 9.28 -6.17
N ASN A 139 -5.72 8.78 -7.41
CA ASN A 139 -4.82 7.69 -7.78
C ASN A 139 -4.99 6.46 -6.87
N ALA A 140 -6.23 6.08 -6.59
CA ALA A 140 -6.59 4.90 -5.81
C ALA A 140 -6.99 3.75 -6.72
N THR A 141 -6.53 2.54 -6.46
CA THR A 141 -6.84 1.37 -7.28
C THR A 141 -7.45 0.25 -6.44
N ALA A 142 -8.65 -0.18 -6.79
CA ALA A 142 -9.41 -1.28 -6.18
C ALA A 142 -9.63 -2.39 -7.21
N ILE A 143 -9.12 -3.59 -6.99
CA ILE A 143 -9.30 -4.73 -7.90
C ILE A 143 -9.87 -5.92 -7.13
N GLY A 144 -11.00 -6.42 -7.59
CA GLY A 144 -11.71 -7.58 -7.03
C GLY A 144 -13.08 -7.24 -6.47
N PHE A 145 -13.92 -8.26 -6.27
CA PHE A 145 -15.26 -8.14 -5.72
C PHE A 145 -15.26 -7.42 -4.36
N GLY A 146 -16.04 -6.34 -4.23
CA GLY A 146 -16.23 -5.62 -2.97
C GLY A 146 -14.95 -5.06 -2.36
N THR A 147 -13.90 -4.86 -3.16
CA THR A 147 -12.64 -4.26 -2.70
C THR A 147 -12.84 -2.77 -2.45
N SER A 148 -12.46 -2.26 -1.27
CA SER A 148 -12.57 -0.83 -0.97
C SER A 148 -11.21 -0.24 -0.60
N VAL A 149 -10.82 0.85 -1.27
CA VAL A 149 -9.60 1.61 -1.00
C VAL A 149 -9.92 2.84 -0.16
N ASN A 150 -9.15 3.08 0.89
CA ASN A 150 -9.43 4.11 1.88
C ASN A 150 -8.39 5.26 1.94
N ALA A 151 -7.51 5.34 0.95
CA ALA A 151 -6.51 6.40 0.86
C ALA A 151 -6.10 6.66 -0.58
N SER A 152 -5.69 7.88 -0.90
CA SER A 152 -5.05 8.25 -2.15
C SER A 152 -3.70 7.54 -2.32
N ASN A 153 -3.27 7.37 -3.58
CA ASN A 153 -2.01 6.71 -3.96
C ASN A 153 -1.87 5.28 -3.40
N LYS A 154 -2.98 4.56 -3.30
CA LYS A 154 -3.03 3.20 -2.74
C LYS A 154 -3.67 2.22 -3.72
N ILE A 155 -3.03 1.06 -3.85
CA ILE A 155 -3.57 -0.10 -4.57
C ILE A 155 -4.01 -1.16 -3.58
N ARG A 156 -5.22 -1.69 -3.74
CA ARG A 156 -5.73 -2.83 -2.98
C ARG A 156 -6.21 -3.92 -3.94
N LEU A 157 -5.72 -5.13 -3.71
CA LEU A 157 -6.10 -6.33 -4.43
C LEU A 157 -6.97 -7.21 -3.50
N GLY A 158 -8.22 -7.39 -3.86
CA GLY A 158 -9.19 -8.21 -3.11
C GLY A 158 -9.74 -7.56 -1.83
N ASN A 159 -10.82 -8.15 -1.34
CA ASN A 159 -11.46 -7.84 -0.07
C ASN A 159 -10.89 -8.75 1.07
N SER A 160 -11.50 -8.73 2.25
CA SER A 160 -11.09 -9.54 3.40
C SER A 160 -11.29 -11.06 3.22
N GLY A 161 -12.01 -11.50 2.19
CA GLY A 161 -12.20 -12.91 1.86
C GLY A 161 -11.09 -13.49 0.99
N VAL A 162 -10.20 -12.66 0.42
CA VAL A 162 -9.05 -13.14 -0.35
C VAL A 162 -7.97 -13.63 0.60
N THR A 163 -7.64 -14.91 0.52
CA THR A 163 -6.68 -15.57 1.41
C THR A 163 -5.27 -15.68 0.83
N VAL A 164 -5.14 -15.67 -0.51
CA VAL A 164 -3.86 -15.82 -1.20
C VAL A 164 -3.82 -14.90 -2.43
N ILE A 165 -2.68 -14.26 -2.66
CA ILE A 165 -2.33 -13.61 -3.92
C ILE A 165 -1.10 -14.35 -4.44
N GLU A 166 -1.26 -15.14 -5.50
CA GLU A 166 -0.21 -15.96 -6.06
C GLU A 166 0.40 -15.35 -7.32
N GLY A 167 1.70 -15.54 -7.49
CA GLY A 167 2.46 -15.22 -8.69
C GLY A 167 3.70 -16.10 -8.79
N GLN A 168 4.16 -16.39 -9.99
CA GLN A 168 5.39 -17.18 -10.19
C GLN A 168 6.66 -16.42 -9.77
N VAL A 169 6.57 -15.11 -9.61
CA VAL A 169 7.66 -14.23 -9.16
C VAL A 169 7.20 -13.37 -7.99
N PRO A 170 8.07 -13.10 -7.02
CA PRO A 170 7.73 -12.22 -5.89
C PRO A 170 7.51 -10.78 -6.35
N PHE A 171 6.72 -10.03 -5.59
CA PHE A 171 6.68 -8.58 -5.74
C PHE A 171 8.05 -8.00 -5.38
N THR A 172 8.64 -7.23 -6.29
CA THR A 172 9.92 -6.56 -6.06
C THR A 172 9.71 -5.08 -5.78
N SER A 173 10.33 -4.57 -4.72
CA SER A 173 10.38 -3.13 -4.44
C SER A 173 11.64 -2.52 -5.04
N SER A 174 11.52 -1.34 -5.65
CA SER A 174 12.68 -0.58 -6.07
C SER A 174 13.50 -0.15 -4.86
N SER A 175 14.80 -0.47 -4.82
CA SER A 175 15.73 -0.09 -3.74
C SER A 175 16.95 0.65 -4.28
N ASP A 176 16.78 1.39 -5.36
CA ASP A 176 17.81 2.20 -5.99
C ASP A 176 18.23 3.37 -5.08
N LYS A 177 19.52 3.42 -4.72
CA LYS A 177 20.10 4.46 -3.86
C LYS A 177 19.90 5.87 -4.45
N THR A 178 19.89 6.02 -5.77
CA THR A 178 19.73 7.33 -6.44
C THR A 178 18.33 7.92 -6.31
N LYS A 179 17.37 7.12 -5.85
CA LYS A 179 15.97 7.51 -5.62
C LYS A 179 15.62 7.66 -4.14
N LYS A 180 16.63 7.66 -3.28
CA LYS A 180 16.49 7.74 -1.82
C LYS A 180 17.32 8.89 -1.29
N GLU A 181 16.86 9.49 -0.22
CA GLU A 181 17.53 10.59 0.48
C GLU A 181 17.43 10.41 2.01
N ASN A 182 18.02 11.31 2.78
CA ASN A 182 17.97 11.32 4.24
C ASN A 182 18.49 10.03 4.88
N PHE A 183 19.60 9.48 4.34
CA PHE A 183 20.23 8.28 4.90
C PHE A 183 20.74 8.52 6.31
N ARG A 184 20.37 7.63 7.24
CA ARG A 184 20.88 7.62 8.60
C ARG A 184 21.43 6.25 8.95
N PRO A 185 22.51 6.18 9.75
CA PRO A 185 22.96 4.93 10.33
C PRO A 185 21.88 4.34 11.24
N VAL A 186 21.71 3.03 11.21
CA VAL A 186 20.84 2.31 12.12
C VAL A 186 21.68 1.72 13.25
N ASP A 187 21.33 2.02 14.49
CA ASP A 187 21.98 1.40 15.66
C ASP A 187 21.44 -0.03 15.86
N GLY A 188 22.28 -1.02 15.53
CA GLY A 188 21.89 -2.42 15.63
C GLY A 188 21.66 -2.88 17.06
N GLU A 189 22.32 -2.26 18.06
CA GLU A 189 22.12 -2.57 19.48
C GLU A 189 20.77 -2.07 19.98
N GLU A 190 20.37 -0.87 19.58
CA GLU A 190 19.03 -0.34 19.85
C GLU A 190 17.95 -1.23 19.19
N VAL A 191 18.17 -1.66 17.93
CA VAL A 191 17.28 -2.58 17.21
C VAL A 191 17.13 -3.90 17.97
N LEU A 192 18.24 -4.50 18.46
CA LEU A 192 18.18 -5.73 19.25
C LEU A 192 17.42 -5.55 20.56
N ALA A 193 17.58 -4.40 21.23
CA ALA A 193 16.85 -4.10 22.45
C ALA A 193 15.33 -4.00 22.21
N LYS A 194 14.93 -3.33 21.13
CA LYS A 194 13.52 -3.21 20.72
C LYS A 194 12.90 -4.55 20.33
N ILE A 195 13.58 -5.35 19.50
CA ILE A 195 13.11 -6.69 19.08
C ILE A 195 12.94 -7.63 20.26
N ARG A 196 13.80 -7.57 21.28
CA ARG A 196 13.71 -8.39 22.48
C ARG A 196 12.38 -8.20 23.22
N GLY A 197 11.77 -7.02 23.11
CA GLY A 197 10.48 -6.70 23.71
C GLY A 197 9.27 -7.23 22.93
N PHE A 198 9.44 -7.76 21.71
CA PHE A 198 8.31 -8.21 20.92
C PHE A 198 7.71 -9.52 21.41
N ALA A 199 6.39 -9.52 21.57
CA ALA A 199 5.62 -10.73 21.73
C ALA A 199 5.43 -11.39 20.35
N LEU A 200 6.32 -12.32 19.97
CA LEU A 200 6.18 -13.08 18.75
C LEU A 200 5.10 -14.16 18.95
N THR A 201 4.02 -14.06 18.21
CA THR A 201 2.89 -14.98 18.29
C THR A 201 2.58 -15.61 16.95
N SER A 202 1.84 -16.70 16.97
CA SER A 202 1.21 -17.26 15.78
C SER A 202 -0.28 -16.94 15.79
N TRP A 203 -0.81 -16.53 14.62
CA TRP A 203 -2.18 -16.04 14.49
C TRP A 203 -2.80 -16.41 13.13
N ASN A 204 -4.08 -16.17 12.98
CA ASN A 204 -4.81 -16.20 11.71
C ASN A 204 -5.73 -14.98 11.63
N PHE A 205 -6.08 -14.56 10.42
CA PHE A 205 -7.10 -13.52 10.26
C PHE A 205 -8.47 -14.00 10.73
N ILE A 206 -9.27 -13.09 11.27
CA ILE A 206 -10.66 -13.36 11.65
C ILE A 206 -11.42 -13.86 10.43
N GLY A 207 -12.09 -15.00 10.55
CA GLY A 207 -12.84 -15.64 9.45
C GLY A 207 -12.03 -16.65 8.64
N HIS A 208 -10.70 -16.76 8.83
CA HIS A 208 -9.90 -17.81 8.21
C HIS A 208 -9.89 -19.08 9.06
N ASP A 209 -9.88 -20.26 8.42
CA ASP A 209 -9.73 -21.52 9.11
C ASP A 209 -8.33 -21.62 9.76
N PRO A 210 -8.21 -21.67 11.09
CA PRO A 210 -6.93 -21.71 11.77
C PRO A 210 -6.15 -23.03 11.56
N LYS A 211 -6.77 -24.07 11.00
CA LYS A 211 -6.10 -25.33 10.65
C LYS A 211 -5.35 -25.22 9.31
N VAL A 212 -5.75 -24.28 8.46
CA VAL A 212 -5.22 -24.12 7.10
C VAL A 212 -4.33 -22.88 7.00
N PHE A 213 -4.72 -21.76 7.63
CA PHE A 213 -4.06 -20.48 7.50
C PHE A 213 -3.49 -20.01 8.84
N ARG A 214 -2.17 -20.18 9.03
CA ARG A 214 -1.44 -19.70 10.19
C ARG A 214 -0.29 -18.80 9.76
N HIS A 215 -0.07 -17.75 10.54
CA HIS A 215 1.00 -16.77 10.36
C HIS A 215 1.81 -16.66 11.65
N TYR A 216 3.04 -16.18 11.54
CA TYR A 216 3.93 -15.86 12.65
C TYR A 216 4.43 -14.43 12.49
N GLY A 217 4.57 -13.69 13.59
CA GLY A 217 5.17 -12.38 13.56
C GLY A 217 4.70 -11.47 14.70
N PRO A 218 5.28 -10.29 14.81
CA PRO A 218 4.80 -9.24 15.69
C PRO A 218 3.49 -8.65 15.15
N MET A 219 2.72 -8.03 16.01
CA MET A 219 1.58 -7.21 15.59
C MET A 219 2.06 -5.88 15.03
N ALA A 220 1.28 -5.31 14.09
CA ALA A 220 1.63 -4.03 13.47
C ALA A 220 1.71 -2.89 14.49
N GLN A 221 0.86 -2.93 15.52
CA GLN A 221 0.87 -1.95 16.62
C GLN A 221 2.18 -1.98 17.40
N ASP A 222 2.69 -3.17 17.75
CA ASP A 222 3.94 -3.33 18.48
C ASP A 222 5.14 -2.89 17.63
N PHE A 223 5.14 -3.26 16.35
CA PHE A 223 6.15 -2.85 15.39
C PHE A 223 6.17 -1.34 15.21
N PHE A 224 4.99 -0.72 15.04
CA PHE A 224 4.85 0.73 14.88
C PHE A 224 5.26 1.49 16.15
N ALA A 225 4.90 0.99 17.33
CA ALA A 225 5.34 1.58 18.60
C ALA A 225 6.87 1.57 18.77
N ALA A 226 7.55 0.53 18.28
CA ALA A 226 9.01 0.38 18.40
C ALA A 226 9.79 1.12 17.31
N PHE A 227 9.30 1.14 16.06
CA PHE A 227 10.02 1.59 14.86
C PHE A 227 9.25 2.58 14.00
N GLY A 228 8.01 2.92 14.36
CA GLY A 228 7.11 3.73 13.54
C GLY A 228 7.50 5.19 13.38
N HIS A 229 8.45 5.67 14.16
CA HIS A 229 8.95 7.05 14.08
C HIS A 229 10.46 7.09 14.23
N ASP A 230 11.10 7.97 13.48
CA ASP A 230 12.47 8.41 13.68
C ASP A 230 12.54 9.94 13.68
N ASP A 231 13.75 10.50 13.74
CA ASP A 231 13.95 11.97 13.75
C ASP A 231 13.56 12.66 12.43
N VAL A 232 13.30 11.88 11.38
CA VAL A 232 12.96 12.40 10.04
C VAL A 232 11.47 12.29 9.77
N GLY A 233 10.82 11.22 10.23
CA GLY A 233 9.41 11.01 9.94
C GLY A 233 8.82 9.71 10.43
N GLN A 234 7.78 9.27 9.75
CA GLN A 234 7.01 8.08 10.08
C GLN A 234 7.40 6.89 9.19
N ILE A 235 7.53 5.72 9.79
CA ILE A 235 7.84 4.44 9.14
C ILE A 235 6.65 3.49 9.34
N GLY A 236 5.97 3.13 8.26
CA GLY A 236 4.82 2.21 8.32
C GLY A 236 3.54 2.81 8.92
N SER A 237 2.70 1.99 9.51
CA SER A 237 1.44 2.38 10.16
C SER A 237 1.06 1.44 11.30
N GLU A 238 0.13 1.86 12.15
CA GLU A 238 -0.40 1.02 13.25
C GLU A 238 -1.11 -0.27 12.79
N THR A 239 -1.44 -0.40 11.53
CA THR A 239 -2.23 -1.52 11.02
C THR A 239 -1.52 -2.36 9.98
N THR A 240 -0.32 -1.95 9.53
CA THR A 240 0.42 -2.65 8.47
C THR A 240 1.92 -2.64 8.73
N ILE A 241 2.59 -3.74 8.43
CA ILE A 241 4.04 -3.87 8.42
C ILE A 241 4.48 -4.05 6.97
N ASN A 242 5.45 -3.25 6.54
CA ASN A 242 6.10 -3.44 5.25
C ASN A 242 7.16 -4.55 5.39
N ALA A 243 7.10 -5.54 4.51
CA ALA A 243 8.07 -6.65 4.52
C ALA A 243 9.51 -6.19 4.27
N GLY A 244 9.72 -5.12 3.49
CA GLY A 244 11.03 -4.53 3.25
C GLY A 244 11.62 -3.86 4.50
N ASP A 245 10.80 -3.14 5.25
CA ASP A 245 11.22 -2.50 6.51
C ASP A 245 11.55 -3.56 7.57
N MET A 246 10.71 -4.58 7.68
CA MET A 246 10.98 -5.73 8.54
C MET A 246 12.31 -6.41 8.19
N ALA A 247 12.57 -6.65 6.92
CA ALA A 247 13.81 -7.27 6.45
C ALA A 247 15.04 -6.39 6.76
N GLY A 248 14.94 -5.07 6.59
CA GLY A 248 15.99 -4.12 6.93
C GLY A 248 16.33 -4.12 8.42
N ILE A 249 15.33 -4.12 9.28
CA ILE A 249 15.47 -4.19 10.74
C ILE A 249 16.08 -5.53 11.15
N LEU A 250 15.63 -6.65 10.60
CA LEU A 250 16.21 -7.96 10.88
C LEU A 250 17.67 -8.04 10.42
N MET A 251 18.03 -7.47 9.28
CA MET A 251 19.41 -7.42 8.81
C MET A 251 20.31 -6.62 9.76
N SER A 252 19.85 -5.48 10.26
CA SER A 252 20.56 -4.68 11.25
C SER A 252 20.78 -5.45 12.56
N ALA A 253 19.77 -6.18 13.02
CA ALA A 253 19.86 -7.03 14.20
C ALA A 253 20.88 -8.18 14.01
N VAL A 254 20.88 -8.82 12.82
CA VAL A 254 21.84 -9.89 12.51
C VAL A 254 23.27 -9.36 12.47
N GLN A 255 23.51 -8.18 11.90
CA GLN A 255 24.84 -7.54 11.92
C GLN A 255 25.33 -7.25 13.34
N ALA A 256 24.46 -6.73 14.21
CA ALA A 256 24.81 -6.50 15.61
C ALA A 256 25.10 -7.81 16.38
N LEU A 257 24.34 -8.88 16.12
CA LEU A 257 24.61 -10.19 16.70
C LEU A 257 25.95 -10.77 16.22
N GLU A 258 26.27 -10.61 14.94
CA GLU A 258 27.55 -11.06 14.39
C GLU A 258 28.73 -10.33 15.06
N GLN A 259 28.63 -9.01 15.22
CA GLN A 259 29.63 -8.20 15.91
C GLN A 259 29.79 -8.65 17.38
N ARG A 260 28.70 -8.85 18.13
CA ARG A 260 28.75 -9.38 19.52
C ARG A 260 29.40 -10.76 19.56
N THR A 261 29.13 -11.60 18.58
CA THR A 261 29.70 -12.95 18.51
C THR A 261 31.21 -12.89 18.31
N ALA A 262 31.69 -11.98 17.44
CA ALA A 262 33.11 -11.76 17.24
C ALA A 262 33.81 -11.21 18.53
N GLU A 263 33.18 -10.26 19.21
CA GLU A 263 33.69 -9.71 20.50
C GLU A 263 33.74 -10.79 21.59
N LEU A 264 32.73 -11.65 21.70
CA LEU A 264 32.72 -12.76 22.63
C LEU A 264 33.85 -13.75 22.34
N LYS A 265 34.09 -14.14 21.12
CA LYS A 265 35.23 -15.01 20.73
C LYS A 265 36.57 -14.38 21.10
N GLN A 266 36.72 -13.06 20.91
CA GLN A 266 37.94 -12.35 21.31
C GLN A 266 38.13 -12.38 22.83
N LYS A 267 37.06 -12.14 23.61
CA LYS A 267 37.11 -12.21 25.07
C LYS A 267 37.39 -13.64 25.56
N GLU A 268 36.84 -14.66 24.95
CA GLU A 268 37.12 -16.06 25.25
C GLU A 268 38.63 -16.38 25.05
N ALA A 269 39.19 -15.92 23.92
CA ALA A 269 40.64 -16.10 23.66
C ALA A 269 41.49 -15.36 24.70
N GLN A 270 41.12 -14.13 25.12
CA GLN A 270 41.80 -13.40 26.17
C GLN A 270 41.72 -14.12 27.54
N MET A 271 40.54 -14.66 27.86
CA MET A 271 40.35 -15.44 29.07
C MET A 271 41.22 -16.70 29.10
N ALA A 272 41.38 -17.40 27.99
CA ALA A 272 42.24 -18.57 27.86
C ALA A 272 43.73 -18.20 28.16
N VAL A 273 44.21 -17.06 27.64
CA VAL A 273 45.55 -16.57 27.91
C VAL A 273 45.71 -16.20 29.40
N LEU A 274 44.74 -15.52 29.99
CA LEU A 274 44.77 -15.16 31.43
C LEU A 274 44.75 -16.41 32.31
N ALA A 275 43.96 -17.42 31.96
CA ALA A 275 43.92 -18.68 32.69
C ALA A 275 45.28 -19.35 32.69
N SER A 276 45.97 -19.41 31.55
CA SER A 276 47.34 -19.95 31.47
C SER A 276 48.36 -19.16 32.31
N GLN A 277 48.23 -17.82 32.33
CA GLN A 277 49.08 -16.98 33.18
C GLN A 277 48.82 -17.23 34.68
N VAL A 278 47.59 -17.43 35.08
CA VAL A 278 47.21 -17.79 36.45
C VAL A 278 47.83 -19.12 36.85
N GLU A 279 47.79 -20.14 36.00
CA GLU A 279 48.44 -21.42 36.24
C GLU A 279 49.95 -21.32 36.42
N ASP A 280 50.63 -20.53 35.56
CA ASP A 280 52.07 -20.28 35.70
C ASP A 280 52.41 -19.56 36.99
N LEU A 281 51.63 -18.54 37.36
CA LEU A 281 51.81 -17.82 38.63
C LEU A 281 51.59 -18.72 39.86
N GLN A 282 50.60 -19.61 39.81
CA GLN A 282 50.35 -20.59 40.87
C GLN A 282 51.52 -21.57 41.03
N ALA A 283 52.06 -22.06 39.90
CA ALA A 283 53.25 -22.92 39.92
C ALA A 283 54.47 -22.21 40.52
N LYS A 284 54.71 -20.92 40.16
CA LYS A 284 55.76 -20.10 40.76
C LYS A 284 55.55 -19.90 42.23
N LEU A 285 54.35 -19.61 42.68
CA LEU A 285 54.00 -19.44 44.08
C LEU A 285 54.33 -20.72 44.90
N ALA A 286 53.91 -21.89 44.41
CA ALA A 286 54.17 -23.18 45.03
C ALA A 286 55.71 -23.45 45.17
N SER A 287 56.48 -23.03 44.16
CA SER A 287 57.93 -23.14 44.18
C SER A 287 58.55 -22.23 45.25
N VAL A 288 58.05 -21.00 45.38
CA VAL A 288 58.49 -20.05 46.45
C VAL A 288 58.16 -20.58 47.84
N GLU A 289 56.96 -21.08 48.06
CA GLU A 289 56.52 -21.69 49.31
C GLU A 289 57.43 -22.86 49.71
N THR A 290 57.80 -23.68 48.73
CA THR A 290 58.77 -24.78 48.96
C THR A 290 60.12 -24.26 49.41
N VAL A 291 60.62 -23.18 48.79
CA VAL A 291 61.89 -22.55 49.19
C VAL A 291 61.79 -21.94 50.58
N VAL A 292 60.70 -21.22 50.87
CA VAL A 292 60.45 -20.65 52.24
C VAL A 292 60.47 -21.74 53.32
N THR A 293 59.74 -22.84 53.10
CA THR A 293 59.66 -23.95 54.02
C THR A 293 61.06 -24.58 54.28
N ARG A 294 61.89 -24.69 53.23
CA ARG A 294 63.29 -25.18 53.37
C ARG A 294 64.16 -24.20 54.17
N LEU A 295 64.02 -22.90 53.97
CA LEU A 295 64.72 -21.89 54.67
C LEU A 295 64.35 -21.85 56.17
N GLU A 296 63.06 -21.95 56.48
CA GLU A 296 62.57 -22.06 57.86
C GLU A 296 63.15 -23.26 58.59
N ALA A 297 63.12 -24.43 57.88
CA ALA A 297 63.72 -25.63 58.41
C ALA A 297 65.27 -25.49 58.65
N ALA A 298 65.96 -24.79 57.74
CA ALA A 298 67.40 -24.53 57.89
C ALA A 298 67.70 -23.56 59.06
N VAL A 299 66.90 -22.51 59.19
CA VAL A 299 67.04 -21.54 60.37
C VAL A 299 66.74 -22.26 61.67
N ALA A 300 65.68 -23.08 61.73
CA ALA A 300 65.41 -23.86 62.94
C ALA A 300 66.56 -24.84 63.34
N ARG A 301 67.22 -25.45 62.38
CA ARG A 301 68.36 -26.32 62.59
C ARG A 301 69.59 -25.53 63.09
N ALA A 302 69.86 -24.36 62.50
CA ALA A 302 70.96 -23.48 62.92
C ALA A 302 70.75 -22.97 64.35
N ALA A 303 69.51 -22.54 64.67
CA ALA A 303 69.18 -22.14 66.06
C ALA A 303 69.34 -23.29 67.10
N ALA A 304 68.96 -24.51 66.74
CA ALA A 304 69.15 -25.68 67.59
C ALA A 304 70.65 -26.05 67.79
N GLN A 305 71.51 -25.77 66.81
CA GLN A 305 72.97 -25.97 66.93
C GLN A 305 73.69 -24.86 67.77
N ALA A 306 73.15 -23.65 67.70
CA ALA A 306 73.71 -22.52 68.50
C ALA A 306 73.35 -22.56 70.02
N SER A 307 72.34 -23.39 70.38
CA SER A 307 71.90 -23.61 71.81
C SER A 307 72.55 -24.80 72.47
N ARG A 308 73.47 -25.48 71.81
CA ARG A 308 74.31 -26.56 72.35
C ARG A 308 75.71 -26.06 72.57
#